data_8c7007236320276c7264d860bc1f3d0f
#
_entry.id   8c7007236320276c7264d860bc1f3d0f
#
_cell.length_a   1.000
_cell.length_b   1.000
_cell.length_c   1.000
_cell.angle_alpha   90.00
_cell.angle_beta   90.00
_cell.angle_gamma   90.00
#
_symmetry.space_group_name_H-M   'P 1'
#
loop_
_entity.id
_entity.type
_entity.pdbx_description
1 polymer ?
#
loop_
_entity_poly.entity_id
_entity_poly.type
_entity_poly.pdbx_seq_one_letter_code
_entity_poly.pdbx_strand_id
1 'polypeptide(L)'
;TVGVNISHDSSICFKENDKLEFFEESRFNKKKYWEPTQENFDYVSFKKIKNFNDMFIFSSYGRENNKDEKIIKEICEKYNIKNFIFNPFMHHIYHACAAFHVSSFNTALCIVIDGGGARLPKKETFQETDSIYYIDNLKVEAKYKSYSNGRYSTFWSNFYNKKKLVKLTKLVKENLSKEDLFDDFFVKENCLYRMTHSYNPGLLFNHLCSTINLLSNNGFHHEPGKAMGLSSYGNNYGMRDEDLAKQVQEATEKYTIDLIEKALTYNRTRNIILSGGYALNCVNNYKYTQYFKNINFFIDPCPHDGGTSFGAAVWYDYYR
;
A
#
# COMPACT_ATOMS: atom_id res chain seq x y z
N THR A 1 -18.86 7.29 12.69
CA THR A 1 -17.90 6.20 12.37
C THR A 1 -16.47 6.68 12.56
N VAL A 2 -15.62 5.83 13.12
CA VAL A 2 -14.22 6.13 13.38
C VAL A 2 -13.33 5.07 12.71
N GLY A 3 -12.55 5.48 11.73
CA GLY A 3 -11.49 4.62 11.16
C GLY A 3 -10.19 4.79 11.94
N VAL A 4 -9.48 3.70 12.21
CA VAL A 4 -8.22 3.70 12.98
C VAL A 4 -7.20 2.83 12.28
N ASN A 5 -6.09 3.42 11.83
CA ASN A 5 -4.93 2.65 11.38
C ASN A 5 -4.02 2.36 12.57
N ILE A 6 -3.78 1.08 12.84
CA ILE A 6 -2.90 0.60 13.91
C ILE A 6 -1.54 0.09 13.40
N SER A 7 -1.24 0.25 12.12
CA SER A 7 0.09 -0.05 11.56
C SER A 7 1.00 1.19 11.60
N HIS A 8 2.17 1.12 10.94
CA HIS A 8 3.01 2.31 10.79
C HIS A 8 2.24 3.45 10.10
N ASP A 9 2.65 4.69 10.35
CA ASP A 9 1.89 5.89 9.97
C ASP A 9 0.48 5.91 10.58
N SER A 10 0.37 5.46 11.83
CA SER A 10 -0.90 5.38 12.56
C SER A 10 -1.70 6.67 12.49
N SER A 11 -2.99 6.51 12.32
CA SER A 11 -3.90 7.63 12.07
C SER A 11 -5.33 7.30 12.53
N ILE A 12 -6.11 8.34 12.64
CA ILE A 12 -7.55 8.29 12.94
C ILE A 12 -8.32 9.12 11.93
N CYS A 13 -9.47 8.66 11.52
CA CYS A 13 -10.41 9.43 10.73
C CYS A 13 -11.80 9.38 11.35
N PHE A 14 -12.37 10.54 11.62
CA PHE A 14 -13.77 10.68 12.03
C PHE A 14 -14.62 10.99 10.82
N LYS A 15 -15.70 10.26 10.64
CA LYS A 15 -16.72 10.53 9.64
C LYS A 15 -18.06 10.73 10.30
N GLU A 16 -18.63 11.93 10.12
CA GLU A 16 -19.96 12.29 10.57
C GLU A 16 -20.67 12.98 9.40
N ASN A 17 -21.66 12.30 8.84
CA ASN A 17 -22.32 12.70 7.59
C ASN A 17 -21.27 12.91 6.47
N ASP A 18 -21.23 14.08 5.86
CA ASP A 18 -20.27 14.44 4.79
C ASP A 18 -18.98 15.05 5.35
N LYS A 19 -18.86 15.20 6.66
CA LYS A 19 -17.66 15.77 7.28
C LYS A 19 -16.68 14.68 7.64
N LEU A 20 -15.42 14.90 7.23
CA LEU A 20 -14.28 14.06 7.54
C LEU A 20 -13.21 14.86 8.29
N GLU A 21 -12.73 14.32 9.39
CA GLU A 21 -11.59 14.86 10.12
C GLU A 21 -10.52 13.77 10.24
N PHE A 22 -9.35 14.02 9.66
CA PHE A 22 -8.24 13.06 9.59
C PHE A 22 -7.04 13.55 10.39
N PHE A 23 -6.44 12.66 11.19
CA PHE A 23 -5.31 12.96 12.06
C PHE A 23 -4.27 11.85 12.02
N GLU A 24 -3.04 12.19 11.65
CA GLU A 24 -1.88 11.30 11.76
C GLU A 24 -1.18 11.48 13.11
N GLU A 25 -0.87 10.40 13.79
CA GLU A 25 -0.17 10.43 15.08
C GLU A 25 1.23 11.06 15.00
N SER A 26 1.92 10.89 13.87
CA SER A 26 3.23 11.48 13.62
C SER A 26 3.24 13.02 13.74
N ARG A 27 2.10 13.68 13.50
CA ARG A 27 1.94 15.14 13.63
C ARG A 27 1.92 15.60 15.07
N PHE A 28 1.45 14.76 15.98
CA PHE A 28 1.35 15.07 17.41
C PHE A 28 2.61 14.68 18.18
N ASN A 29 3.10 13.46 17.95
CA ASN A 29 4.25 12.93 18.70
C ASN A 29 5.60 13.21 18.01
N LYS A 30 5.60 13.77 16.79
CA LYS A 30 6.77 14.12 15.97
C LYS A 30 7.70 12.93 15.69
N LYS A 31 7.15 11.72 15.67
CA LYS A 31 7.84 10.50 15.32
C LYS A 31 7.35 9.98 13.99
N LYS A 32 8.19 10.07 12.96
CA LYS A 32 7.91 9.48 11.64
C LYS A 32 7.70 7.97 11.77
N TYR A 33 6.74 7.44 11.04
CA TYR A 33 6.38 6.00 11.04
C TYR A 33 5.94 5.50 12.44
N TRP A 34 5.34 6.36 13.25
CA TRP A 34 4.84 5.92 14.54
C TRP A 34 3.78 4.81 14.39
N GLU A 35 3.93 3.76 15.17
CA GLU A 35 2.97 2.66 15.27
C GLU A 35 2.75 2.31 16.75
N PRO A 36 1.54 1.83 17.13
CA PRO A 36 1.27 1.35 18.47
C PRO A 36 2.01 0.04 18.73
N THR A 37 2.46 -0.12 19.96
CA THR A 37 3.01 -1.38 20.51
C THR A 37 2.19 -1.81 21.72
N GLN A 38 2.36 -3.05 22.20
CA GLN A 38 1.71 -3.50 23.43
C GLN A 38 2.09 -2.65 24.65
N GLU A 39 3.28 -2.04 24.64
CA GLU A 39 3.76 -1.19 25.73
C GLU A 39 3.35 0.29 25.55
N ASN A 40 3.10 0.71 24.31
CA ASN A 40 2.75 2.09 23.99
C ASN A 40 1.74 2.15 22.84
N PHE A 41 0.47 2.25 23.20
CA PHE A 41 -0.64 2.44 22.26
C PHE A 41 -1.45 3.72 22.58
N ASP A 42 -0.78 4.74 23.15
CA ASP A 42 -1.40 6.02 23.47
C ASP A 42 -1.50 6.90 22.21
N TYR A 43 -2.64 6.84 21.57
CA TYR A 43 -2.99 7.78 20.50
C TYR A 43 -3.31 9.15 21.08
N VAL A 44 -2.55 10.17 20.69
CA VAL A 44 -2.85 11.55 21.05
C VAL A 44 -4.14 12.01 20.37
N SER A 45 -4.39 11.53 19.15
CA SER A 45 -5.59 11.82 18.39
C SER A 45 -6.87 11.29 19.04
N PHE A 46 -6.80 10.26 19.89
CA PHE A 46 -7.97 9.77 20.64
C PHE A 46 -8.60 10.82 21.56
N LYS A 47 -7.83 11.83 21.97
CA LYS A 47 -8.37 12.99 22.70
C LYS A 47 -9.37 13.81 21.87
N LYS A 48 -9.43 13.60 20.57
CA LYS A 48 -10.40 14.23 19.66
C LYS A 48 -11.71 13.46 19.57
N ILE A 49 -11.74 12.20 20.02
CA ILE A 49 -12.96 11.37 20.00
C ILE A 49 -13.97 11.95 20.99
N LYS A 50 -15.15 12.26 20.48
CA LYS A 50 -16.27 12.80 21.29
C LYS A 50 -17.16 11.69 21.85
N ASN A 51 -17.27 10.57 21.14
CA ASN A 51 -18.16 9.47 21.49
C ASN A 51 -17.50 8.11 21.22
N PHE A 52 -17.18 7.39 22.27
CA PHE A 52 -16.62 6.03 22.18
C PHE A 52 -17.68 4.94 21.96
N ASN A 53 -18.96 5.28 21.86
CA ASN A 53 -20.01 4.35 21.42
C ASN A 53 -20.16 4.27 19.90
N ASP A 54 -19.44 5.10 19.15
CA ASP A 54 -19.41 5.03 17.69
C ASP A 54 -18.87 3.69 17.20
N MET A 55 -19.09 3.38 15.92
CA MET A 55 -18.50 2.22 15.28
C MET A 55 -17.03 2.52 14.92
N PHE A 56 -16.13 1.68 15.40
CA PHE A 56 -14.69 1.74 15.12
C PHE A 56 -14.32 0.71 14.06
N ILE A 57 -13.59 1.13 13.03
CA ILE A 57 -13.09 0.26 11.97
C ILE A 57 -11.57 0.28 12.02
N PHE A 58 -10.97 -0.81 12.47
CA PHE A 58 -9.52 -0.93 12.56
C PHE A 58 -8.93 -1.40 11.23
N SER A 59 -7.85 -0.74 10.81
CA SER A 59 -7.02 -1.07 9.65
C SER A 59 -5.63 -1.48 10.09
N SER A 60 -5.08 -2.51 9.46
CA SER A 60 -3.69 -2.94 9.53
C SER A 60 -3.36 -3.81 8.32
N TYR A 61 -2.07 -4.04 8.06
CA TYR A 61 -1.60 -4.98 7.04
C TYR A 61 -1.54 -6.44 7.53
N GLY A 62 -2.07 -6.75 8.71
CA GLY A 62 -2.09 -8.12 9.26
C GLY A 62 -0.73 -8.57 9.78
N ARG A 63 -0.33 -8.11 10.97
CA ARG A 63 0.93 -8.50 11.61
C ARG A 63 0.88 -9.94 12.11
N GLU A 64 2.04 -10.60 12.13
CA GLU A 64 2.18 -11.99 12.59
C GLU A 64 1.76 -12.19 14.06
N ASN A 65 1.43 -13.44 14.40
CA ASN A 65 1.16 -13.88 15.78
C ASN A 65 0.00 -13.14 16.46
N ASN A 66 -1.04 -12.77 15.71
CA ASN A 66 -2.22 -12.06 16.22
C ASN A 66 -1.85 -10.76 16.98
N LYS A 67 -0.77 -10.12 16.55
CA LYS A 67 -0.28 -8.89 17.19
C LYS A 67 -1.30 -7.76 17.06
N ASP A 68 -2.00 -7.69 15.93
CA ASP A 68 -3.03 -6.68 15.69
C ASP A 68 -4.23 -6.86 16.62
N GLU A 69 -4.73 -8.09 16.75
CA GLU A 69 -5.86 -8.40 17.62
C GLU A 69 -5.56 -8.07 19.08
N LYS A 70 -4.33 -8.33 19.55
CA LYS A 70 -3.89 -7.99 20.90
C LYS A 70 -3.90 -6.48 21.13
N ILE A 71 -3.34 -5.71 20.20
CA ILE A 71 -3.30 -4.24 20.28
C ILE A 71 -4.72 -3.67 20.23
N ILE A 72 -5.56 -4.16 19.33
CA ILE A 72 -6.96 -3.73 19.24
C ILE A 72 -7.69 -3.99 20.55
N LYS A 73 -7.52 -5.19 21.13
CA LYS A 73 -8.13 -5.54 22.42
C LYS A 73 -7.72 -4.55 23.51
N GLU A 74 -6.44 -4.26 23.65
CA GLU A 74 -5.92 -3.32 24.64
C GLU A 74 -6.46 -1.89 24.42
N ILE A 75 -6.55 -1.43 23.17
CA ILE A 75 -7.17 -0.15 22.82
C ILE A 75 -8.65 -0.14 23.22
N CYS A 76 -9.39 -1.20 22.85
CA CYS A 76 -10.82 -1.29 23.16
C CYS A 76 -11.10 -1.33 24.68
N GLU A 77 -10.31 -2.06 25.43
CA GLU A 77 -10.39 -2.10 26.89
C GLU A 77 -10.08 -0.74 27.52
N LYS A 78 -8.98 -0.09 27.10
CA LYS A 78 -8.57 1.22 27.63
C LYS A 78 -9.61 2.31 27.43
N TYR A 79 -10.20 2.35 26.24
CA TYR A 79 -11.14 3.41 25.86
C TYR A 79 -12.62 2.98 25.95
N ASN A 80 -12.90 1.77 26.47
CA ASN A 80 -14.23 1.20 26.59
C ASN A 80 -15.01 1.18 25.26
N ILE A 81 -14.29 0.85 24.16
CA ILE A 81 -14.86 0.70 22.81
C ILE A 81 -15.56 -0.66 22.73
N LYS A 82 -16.88 -0.65 22.48
CA LYS A 82 -17.70 -1.86 22.39
C LYS A 82 -18.05 -2.25 20.96
N ASN A 83 -18.13 -1.29 20.07
CA ASN A 83 -18.57 -1.47 18.69
C ASN A 83 -17.36 -1.33 17.77
N PHE A 84 -16.82 -2.44 17.28
CA PHE A 84 -15.69 -2.37 16.35
C PHE A 84 -15.72 -3.49 15.31
N ILE A 85 -15.04 -3.24 14.20
CA ILE A 85 -14.75 -4.22 13.14
C ILE A 85 -13.25 -4.22 12.89
N PHE A 86 -12.68 -5.40 12.75
CA PHE A 86 -11.33 -5.61 12.24
C PHE A 86 -11.33 -6.75 11.24
N ASN A 87 -10.80 -6.48 10.05
CA ASN A 87 -10.56 -7.49 9.03
C ASN A 87 -9.21 -7.22 8.36
N PRO A 88 -8.17 -8.01 8.63
CA PRO A 88 -6.83 -7.78 8.11
C PRO A 88 -6.73 -7.89 6.57
N PHE A 89 -7.76 -8.46 5.90
CA PHE A 89 -7.79 -8.58 4.43
C PHE A 89 -8.30 -7.34 3.71
N MET A 90 -8.66 -6.28 4.45
CA MET A 90 -9.26 -5.07 3.88
C MET A 90 -8.24 -3.95 3.61
N HIS A 91 -6.96 -4.15 3.89
CA HIS A 91 -5.94 -3.09 3.80
C HIS A 91 -5.95 -2.37 2.45
N HIS A 92 -5.81 -3.09 1.33
CA HIS A 92 -5.84 -2.48 0.00
C HIS A 92 -7.22 -1.94 -0.40
N ILE A 93 -8.31 -2.52 0.10
CA ILE A 93 -9.66 -1.98 -0.11
C ILE A 93 -9.78 -0.61 0.56
N TYR A 94 -9.22 -0.43 1.76
CA TYR A 94 -9.25 0.85 2.44
C TYR A 94 -8.43 1.92 1.70
N HIS A 95 -7.27 1.59 1.16
CA HIS A 95 -6.55 2.48 0.24
C HIS A 95 -7.42 2.90 -0.94
N ALA A 96 -8.07 1.94 -1.58
CA ALA A 96 -8.90 2.20 -2.75
C ALA A 96 -10.13 3.05 -2.43
N CYS A 97 -10.82 2.80 -1.30
CA CYS A 97 -11.97 3.58 -0.86
C CYS A 97 -11.60 5.02 -0.49
N ALA A 98 -10.46 5.22 0.20
CA ALA A 98 -9.96 6.54 0.53
C ALA A 98 -9.75 7.38 -0.74
N ALA A 99 -8.98 6.85 -1.67
CA ALA A 99 -8.65 7.53 -2.91
C ALA A 99 -9.85 7.80 -3.81
N PHE A 100 -10.76 6.84 -3.93
CA PHE A 100 -11.98 7.00 -4.72
C PHE A 100 -12.89 8.10 -4.16
N HIS A 101 -13.08 8.12 -2.85
CA HIS A 101 -13.97 9.10 -2.19
C HIS A 101 -13.55 10.56 -2.47
N VAL A 102 -12.25 10.85 -2.54
CA VAL A 102 -11.75 12.21 -2.79
C VAL A 102 -11.47 12.48 -4.27
N SER A 103 -11.60 11.50 -5.15
CA SER A 103 -11.27 11.63 -6.57
C SER A 103 -12.29 12.41 -7.39
N SER A 104 -13.51 12.61 -6.90
CA SER A 104 -14.64 13.17 -7.64
C SER A 104 -15.08 12.31 -8.86
N PHE A 105 -14.58 11.07 -9.01
CA PHE A 105 -15.02 10.16 -10.05
C PHE A 105 -16.28 9.41 -9.64
N ASN A 106 -17.22 9.21 -10.59
CA ASN A 106 -18.38 8.35 -10.38
C ASN A 106 -18.05 6.87 -10.56
N THR A 107 -17.04 6.58 -11.35
CA THR A 107 -16.50 5.23 -11.58
C THR A 107 -15.00 5.31 -11.85
N ALA A 108 -14.23 4.36 -11.33
CA ALA A 108 -12.81 4.29 -11.58
C ALA A 108 -12.26 2.85 -11.48
N LEU A 109 -11.09 2.64 -12.08
CA LEU A 109 -10.20 1.52 -11.75
C LEU A 109 -9.16 2.05 -10.78
N CYS A 110 -9.17 1.53 -9.57
CA CYS A 110 -8.20 1.89 -8.55
C CYS A 110 -7.10 0.83 -8.51
N ILE A 111 -5.86 1.27 -8.70
CA ILE A 111 -4.66 0.44 -8.64
C ILE A 111 -3.94 0.79 -7.35
N VAL A 112 -3.85 -0.19 -6.47
CA VAL A 112 -3.10 -0.08 -5.20
C VAL A 112 -1.80 -0.83 -5.37
N ILE A 113 -0.66 -0.15 -5.17
CA ILE A 113 0.68 -0.73 -5.18
C ILE A 113 1.35 -0.38 -3.85
N ASP A 114 1.63 -1.41 -3.06
CA ASP A 114 2.18 -1.21 -1.72
C ASP A 114 3.37 -2.14 -1.44
N GLY A 115 4.15 -1.82 -0.41
CA GLY A 115 5.25 -2.64 0.07
C GLY A 115 4.81 -3.94 0.75
N GLY A 116 3.56 -4.01 1.19
CA GLY A 116 2.97 -5.22 1.76
C GLY A 116 1.66 -4.93 2.48
N GLY A 117 0.57 -5.43 1.95
CA GLY A 117 -0.76 -5.42 2.56
C GLY A 117 -1.06 -6.72 3.33
N ALA A 118 -2.29 -7.18 3.24
CA ALA A 118 -2.80 -8.34 3.95
C ALA A 118 -1.97 -9.61 3.73
N ARG A 119 -1.81 -10.40 4.79
CA ARG A 119 -1.17 -11.72 4.71
C ARG A 119 -2.18 -12.80 4.40
N LEU A 120 -1.79 -13.78 3.60
CA LEU A 120 -2.67 -14.92 3.30
C LEU A 120 -2.81 -15.85 4.50
N PRO A 121 -4.05 -16.30 4.84
CA PRO A 121 -4.26 -17.33 5.83
C PRO A 121 -3.49 -18.60 5.45
N LYS A 122 -2.84 -19.24 6.41
CA LYS A 122 -2.05 -20.47 6.22
C LYS A 122 -0.82 -20.35 5.31
N LYS A 123 -0.58 -19.17 4.71
CA LYS A 123 0.60 -18.82 3.91
C LYS A 123 1.10 -17.43 4.31
N GLU A 124 1.36 -17.22 5.59
CA GLU A 124 1.65 -15.90 6.18
C GLU A 124 2.89 -15.19 5.59
N THR A 125 3.76 -15.94 4.91
CA THR A 125 4.89 -15.36 4.17
C THR A 125 4.45 -14.63 2.89
N PHE A 126 3.24 -14.90 2.38
CA PHE A 126 2.68 -14.20 1.23
C PHE A 126 1.86 -13.01 1.69
N GLN A 127 2.27 -11.83 1.22
CA GLN A 127 1.59 -10.55 1.47
C GLN A 127 1.00 -9.99 0.17
N GLU A 128 -0.17 -9.38 0.27
CA GLU A 128 -0.76 -8.63 -0.82
C GLU A 128 0.16 -7.46 -1.18
N THR A 129 0.47 -7.29 -2.47
CA THR A 129 1.42 -6.29 -2.96
C THR A 129 0.82 -5.34 -3.98
N ASP A 130 -0.03 -5.87 -4.87
CA ASP A 130 -0.72 -5.08 -5.88
C ASP A 130 -2.17 -5.55 -5.98
N SER A 131 -3.07 -4.60 -6.17
CA SER A 131 -4.48 -4.89 -6.37
C SER A 131 -5.11 -3.93 -7.36
N ILE A 132 -6.07 -4.41 -8.14
CA ILE A 132 -6.90 -3.61 -9.02
C ILE A 132 -8.35 -3.79 -8.59
N TYR A 133 -9.00 -2.68 -8.28
CA TYR A 133 -10.42 -2.61 -7.94
C TYR A 133 -11.16 -1.80 -8.98
N TYR A 134 -12.32 -2.29 -9.41
CA TYR A 134 -13.33 -1.44 -10.02
C TYR A 134 -14.20 -0.88 -8.91
N ILE A 135 -14.40 0.42 -8.90
CA ILE A 135 -15.18 1.12 -7.87
C ILE A 135 -16.20 2.02 -8.57
N ASP A 136 -17.41 1.98 -8.07
CA ASP A 136 -18.45 2.94 -8.35
C ASP A 136 -19.15 3.34 -7.05
N ASN A 137 -20.19 4.18 -7.12
CA ASN A 137 -20.89 4.67 -5.94
C ASN A 137 -21.69 3.58 -5.18
N LEU A 138 -21.77 2.36 -5.70
CA LEU A 138 -22.54 1.26 -5.13
C LEU A 138 -21.67 0.11 -4.62
N LYS A 139 -20.47 -0.07 -5.17
CA LYS A 139 -19.64 -1.26 -4.91
C LYS A 139 -18.16 -1.06 -5.13
N VAL A 140 -17.40 -1.89 -4.44
CA VAL A 140 -15.96 -2.09 -4.65
C VAL A 140 -15.74 -3.54 -5.06
N GLU A 141 -15.28 -3.77 -6.28
CA GLU A 141 -15.04 -5.11 -6.82
C GLU A 141 -13.55 -5.33 -7.09
N ALA A 142 -12.95 -6.33 -6.44
CA ALA A 142 -11.60 -6.76 -6.77
C ALA A 142 -11.58 -7.42 -8.15
N LYS A 143 -10.69 -6.98 -9.02
CA LYS A 143 -10.46 -7.55 -10.35
C LYS A 143 -9.15 -8.32 -10.43
N TYR A 144 -8.16 -7.89 -9.66
CA TYR A 144 -6.85 -8.50 -9.57
C TYR A 144 -6.26 -8.32 -8.20
N LYS A 145 -5.57 -9.35 -7.70
CA LYS A 145 -4.79 -9.31 -6.47
C LYS A 145 -3.50 -10.11 -6.65
N SER A 146 -2.37 -9.48 -6.34
CA SER A 146 -1.06 -10.13 -6.32
C SER A 146 -0.58 -10.30 -4.88
N TYR A 147 -0.11 -11.50 -4.58
CA TYR A 147 0.51 -11.85 -3.31
C TYR A 147 1.94 -12.29 -3.55
N SER A 148 2.89 -11.68 -2.86
CA SER A 148 4.30 -11.99 -2.96
C SER A 148 4.87 -12.47 -1.64
N ASN A 149 5.74 -13.48 -1.70
CA ASN A 149 6.63 -13.83 -0.60
C ASN A 149 8.08 -13.39 -0.86
N GLY A 150 8.32 -12.52 -1.81
CA GLY A 150 9.67 -12.06 -2.20
C GLY A 150 10.50 -11.57 -1.02
N ARG A 151 9.88 -10.93 -0.02
CA ARG A 151 10.54 -10.51 1.22
C ARG A 151 11.08 -11.69 2.04
N TYR A 152 10.36 -12.82 2.07
CA TYR A 152 10.67 -13.99 2.90
C TYR A 152 11.28 -15.14 2.12
N SER A 153 11.33 -15.06 0.79
CA SER A 153 11.93 -16.08 -0.04
C SER A 153 13.41 -16.23 0.28
N THR A 154 13.83 -17.46 0.64
CA THR A 154 15.24 -17.81 0.85
C THR A 154 16.10 -17.52 -0.37
N PHE A 155 15.49 -17.52 -1.55
CA PHE A 155 16.13 -17.15 -2.82
C PHE A 155 16.52 -15.65 -2.85
N TRP A 156 15.79 -14.77 -2.13
CA TRP A 156 15.95 -13.33 -2.17
C TRP A 156 16.36 -12.69 -0.84
N SER A 157 16.13 -13.37 0.30
CA SER A 157 16.12 -12.73 1.62
C SER A 157 17.48 -12.49 2.28
N ASN A 158 18.58 -13.11 1.87
CA ASN A 158 19.72 -13.18 2.78
C ASN A 158 20.91 -12.25 2.51
N PHE A 159 20.95 -11.47 1.45
CA PHE A 159 22.02 -10.48 1.27
C PHE A 159 21.59 -9.32 0.38
N TYR A 160 21.49 -8.14 0.98
CA TYR A 160 21.35 -6.89 0.25
C TYR A 160 22.68 -6.57 -0.44
N ASN A 161 22.82 -6.90 -1.71
CA ASN A 161 23.99 -6.54 -2.51
C ASN A 161 23.60 -6.05 -3.89
N LYS A 162 24.45 -5.21 -4.46
CA LYS A 162 24.20 -4.51 -5.73
C LYS A 162 23.94 -5.45 -6.91
N LYS A 163 24.69 -6.56 -7.02
CA LYS A 163 24.52 -7.54 -8.11
C LYS A 163 23.14 -8.22 -8.05
N LYS A 164 22.69 -8.55 -6.83
CA LYS A 164 21.37 -9.15 -6.61
C LYS A 164 20.26 -8.15 -6.92
N LEU A 165 20.41 -6.90 -6.51
CA LEU A 165 19.45 -5.85 -6.82
C LEU A 165 19.29 -5.67 -8.34
N VAL A 166 20.39 -5.62 -9.11
CA VAL A 166 20.33 -5.54 -10.58
C VAL A 166 19.56 -6.71 -11.18
N LYS A 167 19.78 -7.94 -10.68
CA LYS A 167 19.03 -9.12 -11.13
C LYS A 167 17.53 -8.99 -10.81
N LEU A 168 17.18 -8.58 -9.59
CA LEU A 168 15.79 -8.33 -9.18
C LEU A 168 15.12 -7.26 -10.03
N THR A 169 15.82 -6.16 -10.27
CA THR A 169 15.36 -5.05 -11.10
C THR A 169 14.99 -5.51 -12.51
N LYS A 170 15.85 -6.37 -13.11
CA LYS A 170 15.58 -6.97 -14.42
C LYS A 170 14.33 -7.86 -14.39
N LEU A 171 14.18 -8.69 -13.36
CA LEU A 171 13.00 -9.55 -13.20
C LEU A 171 11.72 -8.71 -13.04
N VAL A 172 11.72 -7.67 -12.21
CA VAL A 172 10.56 -6.79 -12.04
C VAL A 172 10.19 -6.10 -13.35
N LYS A 173 11.18 -5.65 -14.13
CA LYS A 173 10.95 -5.02 -15.44
C LYS A 173 10.29 -5.97 -16.45
N GLU A 174 10.61 -7.26 -16.38
CA GLU A 174 10.15 -8.28 -17.33
C GLU A 174 8.86 -9.02 -16.87
N ASN A 175 8.48 -8.88 -15.63
CA ASN A 175 7.67 -9.87 -14.90
C ASN A 175 6.16 -9.87 -15.20
N LEU A 176 5.57 -8.81 -15.71
CA LEU A 176 4.15 -8.83 -16.12
C LEU A 176 3.93 -9.36 -17.56
N SER A 177 4.98 -9.42 -18.35
CA SER A 177 4.92 -9.84 -19.76
C SER A 177 5.28 -11.31 -20.00
N LYS A 178 5.81 -12.01 -18.99
CA LYS A 178 6.17 -13.43 -19.06
C LYS A 178 5.50 -14.18 -17.91
N GLU A 179 4.82 -15.27 -18.22
CA GLU A 179 4.47 -16.29 -17.23
C GLU A 179 5.78 -16.81 -16.64
N ASP A 180 6.13 -16.35 -15.44
CA ASP A 180 7.31 -16.84 -14.75
C ASP A 180 6.99 -18.25 -14.24
N LEU A 181 7.95 -19.17 -14.35
CA LEU A 181 7.81 -20.56 -13.88
C LEU A 181 7.47 -20.68 -12.38
N PHE A 182 7.46 -19.57 -11.65
CA PHE A 182 7.19 -19.48 -10.21
C PHE A 182 5.88 -18.76 -9.86
N ASP A 183 5.10 -18.34 -10.85
CA ASP A 183 3.84 -17.63 -10.64
C ASP A 183 2.66 -18.59 -10.79
N ASP A 184 1.85 -18.68 -9.73
CA ASP A 184 0.57 -19.38 -9.77
C ASP A 184 -0.56 -18.39 -9.98
N PHE A 185 -1.43 -18.67 -10.95
CA PHE A 185 -2.62 -17.88 -11.21
C PHE A 185 -3.89 -18.71 -10.98
N PHE A 186 -4.87 -18.10 -10.33
CA PHE A 186 -6.20 -18.71 -10.18
C PHE A 186 -7.28 -17.64 -10.12
N VAL A 187 -8.51 -18.01 -10.48
CA VAL A 187 -9.67 -17.11 -10.44
C VAL A 187 -10.59 -17.55 -9.31
N LYS A 188 -11.01 -16.60 -8.49
CA LYS A 188 -12.02 -16.78 -7.46
C LYS A 188 -12.93 -15.55 -7.43
N GLU A 189 -14.26 -15.76 -7.44
CA GLU A 189 -15.25 -14.67 -7.33
C GLU A 189 -15.03 -13.54 -8.36
N ASN A 190 -14.71 -13.89 -9.62
CA ASN A 190 -14.38 -12.97 -10.72
C ASN A 190 -13.13 -12.10 -10.48
N CYS A 191 -12.30 -12.43 -9.52
CA CYS A 191 -11.02 -11.80 -9.27
C CYS A 191 -9.88 -12.74 -9.69
N LEU A 192 -8.91 -12.21 -10.46
CA LEU A 192 -7.69 -12.94 -10.80
C LEU A 192 -6.67 -12.76 -9.67
N TYR A 193 -6.22 -13.87 -9.12
CA TYR A 193 -5.18 -13.93 -8.10
C TYR A 193 -3.86 -14.36 -8.72
N ARG A 194 -2.77 -13.70 -8.33
CA ARG A 194 -1.39 -14.06 -8.64
C ARG A 194 -0.66 -14.36 -7.35
N MET A 195 0.01 -15.51 -7.31
CA MET A 195 0.95 -15.87 -6.25
C MET A 195 2.35 -15.85 -6.85
N THR A 196 3.26 -15.05 -6.30
CA THR A 196 4.59 -14.86 -6.88
C THR A 196 5.69 -14.89 -5.82
N HIS A 197 6.89 -15.25 -6.24
CA HIS A 197 8.12 -15.08 -5.46
C HIS A 197 8.89 -13.80 -5.82
N SER A 198 8.39 -13.05 -6.78
CA SER A 198 9.01 -11.85 -7.29
C SER A 198 8.66 -10.61 -6.46
N TYR A 199 9.37 -9.52 -6.70
CA TYR A 199 9.12 -8.23 -6.09
C TYR A 199 8.18 -7.38 -6.95
N ASN A 200 7.33 -6.61 -6.27
CA ASN A 200 6.62 -5.50 -6.88
C ASN A 200 7.42 -4.19 -6.74
N PRO A 201 6.95 -3.07 -7.29
CA PRO A 201 7.61 -1.77 -7.16
C PRO A 201 7.93 -1.36 -5.72
N GLY A 202 7.00 -1.52 -4.77
CA GLY A 202 7.22 -1.15 -3.37
C GLY A 202 8.34 -1.98 -2.71
N LEU A 203 8.29 -3.30 -2.86
CA LEU A 203 9.33 -4.20 -2.34
C LEU A 203 10.69 -3.94 -3.00
N LEU A 204 10.73 -3.60 -4.29
CA LEU A 204 11.97 -3.33 -4.99
C LEU A 204 12.64 -2.05 -4.47
N PHE A 205 11.86 -0.99 -4.21
CA PHE A 205 12.38 0.22 -3.57
C PHE A 205 12.87 -0.04 -2.14
N ASN A 206 12.18 -0.87 -1.37
CA ASN A 206 12.64 -1.27 -0.04
C ASN A 206 13.99 -2.02 -0.12
N HIS A 207 14.14 -2.93 -1.10
CA HIS A 207 15.40 -3.64 -1.31
C HIS A 207 16.53 -2.70 -1.78
N LEU A 208 16.24 -1.73 -2.64
CA LEU A 208 17.19 -0.68 -3.02
C LEU A 208 17.68 0.08 -1.78
N CYS A 209 16.73 0.59 -0.96
CA CYS A 209 17.07 1.36 0.25
C CYS A 209 17.98 0.56 1.20
N SER A 210 17.68 -0.71 1.40
CA SER A 210 18.55 -1.59 2.20
C SER A 210 19.94 -1.79 1.56
N THR A 211 20.00 -1.93 0.23
CA THR A 211 21.26 -2.18 -0.50
C THR A 211 22.22 -0.98 -0.47
N ILE A 212 21.66 0.24 -0.51
CA ILE A 212 22.46 1.49 -0.52
C ILE A 212 22.42 2.23 0.82
N ASN A 213 21.93 1.57 1.88
CA ASN A 213 21.85 2.09 3.25
C ASN A 213 21.07 3.40 3.40
N LEU A 214 19.97 3.53 2.65
CA LEU A 214 19.01 4.63 2.81
C LEU A 214 17.90 4.24 3.80
N LEU A 215 18.27 4.21 5.09
CA LEU A 215 17.37 3.91 6.20
C LEU A 215 17.09 5.16 7.01
N SER A 216 15.96 5.17 7.72
CA SER A 216 15.63 6.22 8.69
C SER A 216 16.65 6.26 9.84
N ASN A 217 16.69 7.36 10.59
CA ASN A 217 17.64 7.54 11.66
C ASN A 217 17.58 6.46 12.76
N ASN A 218 16.44 5.77 12.89
CA ASN A 218 16.30 4.62 13.80
C ASN A 218 16.71 3.28 13.18
N GLY A 219 17.12 3.27 11.91
CA GLY A 219 17.58 2.07 11.20
C GLY A 219 16.49 1.07 10.78
N PHE A 220 15.22 1.33 11.13
CA PHE A 220 14.13 0.36 10.92
C PHE A 220 13.30 0.59 9.66
N HIS A 221 13.19 1.83 9.20
CA HIS A 221 12.34 2.15 8.06
C HIS A 221 13.16 2.57 6.85
N HIS A 222 12.71 2.16 5.67
CA HIS A 222 13.29 2.56 4.39
C HIS A 222 12.91 4.01 4.04
N GLU A 223 13.76 4.66 3.25
CA GLU A 223 13.56 6.03 2.78
C GLU A 223 13.40 6.07 1.23
N PRO A 224 12.33 5.44 0.68
CA PRO A 224 12.15 5.31 -0.77
C PRO A 224 12.02 6.66 -1.49
N GLY A 225 11.51 7.69 -0.83
CA GLY A 225 11.47 9.04 -1.39
C GLY A 225 12.87 9.63 -1.65
N LYS A 226 13.86 9.32 -0.78
CA LYS A 226 15.25 9.71 -1.03
C LYS A 226 15.87 8.91 -2.19
N ALA A 227 15.56 7.61 -2.29
CA ALA A 227 16.00 6.77 -3.39
C ALA A 227 15.39 7.23 -4.74
N MET A 228 14.12 7.63 -4.76
CA MET A 228 13.48 8.24 -5.92
C MET A 228 14.22 9.53 -6.35
N GLY A 229 14.53 10.43 -5.41
CA GLY A 229 15.29 11.65 -5.71
C GLY A 229 16.70 11.34 -6.24
N LEU A 230 17.39 10.35 -5.66
CA LEU A 230 18.72 9.92 -6.08
C LEU A 230 18.75 9.41 -7.54
N SER A 231 17.66 8.82 -8.01
CA SER A 231 17.55 8.28 -9.38
C SER A 231 17.80 9.32 -10.48
N SER A 232 17.58 10.61 -10.19
CA SER A 232 17.79 11.70 -11.16
C SER A 232 19.26 11.97 -11.49
N TYR A 233 20.18 11.49 -10.65
CA TYR A 233 21.63 11.63 -10.83
C TYR A 233 22.30 10.39 -11.45
N GLY A 234 21.53 9.32 -11.65
CA GLY A 234 22.06 8.05 -12.14
C GLY A 234 21.97 7.87 -13.64
N ASN A 235 22.72 6.87 -14.12
CA ASN A 235 22.66 6.32 -15.48
C ASN A 235 21.98 4.95 -15.46
N ASN A 236 21.48 4.51 -16.62
CA ASN A 236 20.81 3.21 -16.76
C ASN A 236 21.73 2.00 -16.65
N TYR A 237 23.04 2.25 -16.62
CA TYR A 237 24.09 1.23 -16.59
C TYR A 237 25.11 1.64 -15.53
N GLY A 238 25.41 0.74 -14.61
CA GLY A 238 26.41 1.00 -13.57
C GLY A 238 26.02 0.43 -12.23
N MET A 239 26.90 0.63 -11.27
CA MET A 239 26.79 0.05 -9.92
C MET A 239 26.94 1.10 -8.82
N ARG A 240 26.98 2.38 -9.16
CA ARG A 240 26.90 3.46 -8.18
C ARG A 240 25.48 3.50 -7.61
N ASP A 241 25.28 4.08 -6.46
CA ASP A 241 23.98 4.08 -5.77
C ASP A 241 22.91 4.80 -6.59
N GLU A 242 23.26 5.94 -7.22
CA GLU A 242 22.39 6.67 -8.12
C GLU A 242 22.04 5.90 -9.40
N ASP A 243 22.98 5.11 -9.94
CA ASP A 243 22.75 4.27 -11.12
C ASP A 243 21.75 3.15 -10.79
N LEU A 244 21.89 2.52 -9.62
CA LEU A 244 20.97 1.50 -9.13
C LEU A 244 19.58 2.09 -8.87
N ALA A 245 19.51 3.29 -8.28
CA ALA A 245 18.27 4.00 -8.06
C ALA A 245 17.57 4.31 -9.40
N LYS A 246 18.31 4.72 -10.43
CA LYS A 246 17.79 4.95 -11.77
C LYS A 246 17.23 3.69 -12.41
N GLN A 247 17.95 2.58 -12.34
CA GLN A 247 17.49 1.29 -12.86
C GLN A 247 16.20 0.81 -12.18
N VAL A 248 16.12 0.94 -10.85
CA VAL A 248 14.89 0.62 -10.08
C VAL A 248 13.73 1.52 -10.48
N GLN A 249 13.97 2.84 -10.62
CA GLN A 249 12.96 3.80 -11.04
C GLN A 249 12.35 3.42 -12.40
N GLU A 250 13.18 3.05 -13.38
CA GLU A 250 12.71 2.64 -14.72
C GLU A 250 12.01 1.28 -14.73
N ALA A 251 12.51 0.33 -13.95
CA ALA A 251 11.88 -0.98 -13.86
C ALA A 251 10.49 -0.89 -13.24
N THR A 252 10.35 -0.07 -12.20
CA THR A 252 9.04 0.13 -11.53
C THR A 252 8.08 0.98 -12.37
N GLU A 253 8.59 1.89 -13.20
CA GLU A 253 7.81 2.59 -14.22
C GLU A 253 7.18 1.60 -15.19
N LYS A 254 7.99 0.74 -15.81
CA LYS A 254 7.51 -0.26 -16.78
C LYS A 254 6.51 -1.22 -16.17
N TYR A 255 6.78 -1.74 -14.96
CA TYR A 255 5.87 -2.61 -14.22
C TYR A 255 4.50 -1.96 -14.04
N THR A 256 4.48 -0.69 -13.62
CA THR A 256 3.22 0.01 -13.36
C THR A 256 2.47 0.35 -14.64
N ILE A 257 3.17 0.66 -15.75
CA ILE A 257 2.54 0.80 -17.07
C ILE A 257 1.81 -0.49 -17.44
N ASP A 258 2.46 -1.65 -17.33
CA ASP A 258 1.85 -2.95 -17.64
C ASP A 258 0.64 -3.24 -16.72
N LEU A 259 0.71 -2.82 -15.45
CA LEU A 259 -0.41 -2.98 -14.52
C LEU A 259 -1.58 -2.05 -14.86
N ILE A 260 -1.32 -0.83 -15.32
CA ILE A 260 -2.36 0.10 -15.83
C ILE A 260 -3.00 -0.48 -17.09
N GLU A 261 -2.21 -0.95 -18.06
CA GLU A 261 -2.72 -1.60 -19.26
C GLU A 261 -3.61 -2.80 -18.92
N LYS A 262 -3.17 -3.63 -17.96
CA LYS A 262 -3.97 -4.73 -17.43
C LYS A 262 -5.27 -4.24 -16.81
N ALA A 263 -5.23 -3.19 -15.98
CA ALA A 263 -6.43 -2.63 -15.36
C ALA A 263 -7.47 -2.20 -16.42
N LEU A 264 -7.02 -1.56 -17.49
CA LEU A 264 -7.89 -1.11 -18.59
C LEU A 264 -8.58 -2.26 -19.34
N THR A 265 -8.12 -3.51 -19.20
CA THR A 265 -8.83 -4.68 -19.76
C THR A 265 -10.07 -5.07 -18.94
N TYR A 266 -10.16 -4.70 -17.67
CA TYR A 266 -11.26 -5.10 -16.79
C TYR A 266 -12.50 -4.22 -16.91
N ASN A 267 -12.36 -2.97 -17.33
CA ASN A 267 -13.48 -2.05 -17.51
C ASN A 267 -13.16 -0.96 -18.55
N ARG A 268 -14.19 -0.42 -19.20
CA ARG A 268 -14.06 0.63 -20.21
C ARG A 268 -13.92 2.04 -19.62
N THR A 269 -13.95 2.21 -18.30
CA THR A 269 -13.73 3.52 -17.69
C THR A 269 -12.34 4.04 -18.05
N ARG A 270 -12.23 5.35 -18.23
CA ARG A 270 -10.94 6.04 -18.46
C ARG A 270 -10.40 6.71 -17.22
N ASN A 271 -11.02 6.46 -16.06
CA ASN A 271 -10.59 7.02 -14.79
C ASN A 271 -9.72 5.99 -14.07
N ILE A 272 -8.47 6.34 -13.85
CA ILE A 272 -7.50 5.53 -13.10
C ILE A 272 -7.12 6.28 -11.82
N ILE A 273 -7.18 5.57 -10.72
CA ILE A 273 -6.71 6.02 -9.41
C ILE A 273 -5.46 5.23 -9.05
N LEU A 274 -4.42 5.91 -8.58
CA LEU A 274 -3.22 5.28 -8.03
C LEU A 274 -3.17 5.54 -6.52
N SER A 275 -3.04 4.48 -5.73
CA SER A 275 -2.92 4.51 -4.26
C SER A 275 -1.95 3.42 -3.77
N GLY A 276 -1.75 3.32 -2.44
CA GLY A 276 -0.69 2.52 -1.83
C GLY A 276 0.64 3.29 -1.79
N GLY A 277 1.55 2.89 -0.92
CA GLY A 277 2.79 3.64 -0.64
C GLY A 277 3.63 3.98 -1.87
N TYR A 278 3.58 3.14 -2.92
CA TYR A 278 4.28 3.41 -4.17
C TYR A 278 3.71 4.62 -4.96
N ALA A 279 2.44 4.98 -4.78
CA ALA A 279 1.85 6.15 -5.42
C ALA A 279 2.46 7.49 -4.95
N LEU A 280 3.32 7.49 -3.92
CA LEU A 280 4.18 8.64 -3.58
C LEU A 280 5.27 8.90 -4.61
N ASN A 281 5.51 8.00 -5.58
CA ASN A 281 6.50 8.19 -6.64
C ASN A 281 6.03 9.20 -7.69
N CYS A 282 6.14 10.48 -7.38
CA CYS A 282 5.68 11.58 -8.24
C CYS A 282 6.38 11.62 -9.62
N VAL A 283 7.63 11.13 -9.71
CA VAL A 283 8.38 11.06 -10.98
C VAL A 283 7.69 10.11 -11.95
N ASN A 284 7.36 8.90 -11.50
CA ASN A 284 6.67 7.93 -12.35
C ASN A 284 5.21 8.30 -12.57
N ASN A 285 4.51 8.85 -11.56
CA ASN A 285 3.14 9.31 -11.73
C ASN A 285 3.03 10.33 -12.87
N TYR A 286 3.96 11.29 -12.96
CA TYR A 286 4.00 12.24 -14.08
C TYR A 286 4.17 11.53 -15.41
N LYS A 287 5.06 10.54 -15.51
CA LYS A 287 5.29 9.79 -16.75
C LYS A 287 4.05 9.01 -17.20
N TYR A 288 3.27 8.45 -16.27
CA TYR A 288 2.02 7.76 -16.62
C TYR A 288 1.03 8.71 -17.28
N THR A 289 0.90 9.94 -16.81
CA THR A 289 0.03 10.95 -17.45
C THR A 289 0.51 11.33 -18.86
N GLN A 290 1.81 11.26 -19.13
CA GLN A 290 2.36 11.50 -20.45
C GLN A 290 2.20 10.30 -21.39
N TYR A 291 2.29 9.09 -20.88
CA TYR A 291 2.15 7.85 -21.64
C TYR A 291 0.68 7.59 -22.03
N PHE A 292 -0.24 7.76 -21.10
CA PHE A 292 -1.67 7.49 -21.26
C PHE A 292 -2.49 8.79 -21.46
N LYS A 293 -2.31 9.51 -22.54
CA LYS A 293 -2.92 10.83 -22.78
C LYS A 293 -4.46 10.87 -22.75
N ASN A 294 -5.12 9.74 -22.95
CA ASN A 294 -6.59 9.63 -22.98
C ASN A 294 -7.16 9.06 -21.66
N ILE A 295 -6.36 8.97 -20.60
CA ILE A 295 -6.75 8.49 -19.29
C ILE A 295 -6.76 9.65 -18.30
N ASN A 296 -7.80 9.71 -17.49
CA ASN A 296 -7.91 10.65 -16.38
C ASN A 296 -7.27 10.01 -15.16
N PHE A 297 -6.14 10.55 -14.71
CA PHE A 297 -5.47 10.06 -13.51
C PHE A 297 -5.87 10.87 -12.29
N PHE A 298 -6.13 10.17 -11.21
CA PHE A 298 -6.17 10.74 -9.86
C PHE A 298 -5.13 10.01 -9.02
N ILE A 299 -4.22 10.77 -8.41
CA ILE A 299 -3.22 10.24 -7.48
C ILE A 299 -3.73 10.53 -6.07
N ASP A 300 -3.83 9.48 -5.26
CA ASP A 300 -4.25 9.59 -3.87
C ASP A 300 -3.39 10.63 -3.12
N PRO A 301 -3.98 11.63 -2.46
CA PRO A 301 -3.23 12.61 -1.70
C PRO A 301 -2.63 12.05 -0.39
N CYS A 302 -3.13 10.90 0.10
CA CYS A 302 -2.65 10.23 1.29
C CYS A 302 -2.46 8.72 1.04
N PRO A 303 -1.55 8.35 0.09
CA PRO A 303 -1.50 6.99 -0.44
C PRO A 303 -0.75 6.00 0.47
N HIS A 304 -0.07 6.45 1.53
CA HIS A 304 0.57 5.61 2.53
C HIS A 304 -0.44 5.02 3.53
N ASP A 305 -0.01 4.11 4.37
CA ASP A 305 -0.88 3.39 5.32
C ASP A 305 -1.75 4.28 6.20
N GLY A 306 -1.28 5.50 6.50
CA GLY A 306 -2.10 6.47 7.23
C GLY A 306 -3.46 6.73 6.57
N GLY A 307 -3.55 6.75 5.24
CA GLY A 307 -4.80 6.92 4.50
C GLY A 307 -5.81 5.80 4.73
N THR A 308 -5.39 4.64 5.20
CA THR A 308 -6.29 3.49 5.40
C THR A 308 -7.31 3.71 6.52
N SER A 309 -7.04 4.55 7.52
CA SER A 309 -8.05 4.91 8.52
C SER A 309 -9.21 5.71 7.89
N PHE A 310 -8.89 6.60 6.95
CA PHE A 310 -9.89 7.30 6.17
C PHE A 310 -10.70 6.34 5.31
N GLY A 311 -10.01 5.46 4.57
CA GLY A 311 -10.66 4.46 3.75
C GLY A 311 -11.54 3.49 4.53
N ALA A 312 -11.15 3.13 5.75
CA ALA A 312 -11.93 2.27 6.64
C ALA A 312 -13.25 2.93 7.05
N ALA A 313 -13.23 4.21 7.42
CA ALA A 313 -14.43 4.97 7.75
C ALA A 313 -15.37 5.12 6.54
N VAL A 314 -14.83 5.44 5.36
CA VAL A 314 -15.59 5.56 4.10
C VAL A 314 -16.16 4.21 3.68
N TRP A 315 -15.37 3.15 3.71
CA TRP A 315 -15.84 1.81 3.34
C TRP A 315 -17.05 1.38 4.17
N TYR A 316 -16.99 1.59 5.48
CA TYR A 316 -18.09 1.20 6.37
C TYR A 316 -19.40 1.88 6.02
N ASP A 317 -19.37 3.16 5.68
CA ASP A 317 -20.58 3.95 5.45
C ASP A 317 -21.19 3.74 4.05
N TYR A 318 -20.35 3.43 3.04
CA TYR A 318 -20.81 3.37 1.65
C TYR A 318 -20.82 1.98 1.02
N TYR A 319 -20.00 1.04 1.51
CA TYR A 319 -19.75 -0.22 0.80
C TYR A 319 -19.93 -1.49 1.65
N ARG A 320 -20.32 -1.35 2.89
CA ARG A 320 -20.55 -2.47 3.80
C ARG A 320 -21.73 -3.35 3.40
#